data_1541a30715b4193e59701b1bf960658e
#
_entry.id   1541a30715b4193e59701b1bf960658e
#
_cell.length_a   1.000
_cell.length_b   1.000
_cell.length_c   1.000
_cell.angle_alpha   90.00
_cell.angle_beta   90.00
_cell.angle_gamma   90.00
#
_symmetry.space_group_name_H-M   'P 1'
#
loop_
_entity.id
_entity.type
_entity.pdbx_description
1 polymer ?
#
loop_
_entity_poly.entity_id
_entity_poly.type
_entity_poly.pdbx_seq_one_letter_code
_entity_poly.pdbx_strand_id
1 'polypeptide(L)'
;MPDVPPPPLTAVPDTAELANLADDYAALRDGVGVVDLPRDFLRVAGPDARSFLQGQLSQQVDVPVGTSAWSLLLHPQGKVVALLRLNRTGDEEYILDFDGGWAPTVVERLNRFKLRVKAGIEVVEGWRCLAVRGPGAHEAAPGGAPADWPGFPGVDLIGPAGEVEPPAGVRACSPAAYEVARIEAGVPVMGRELDESVIPAEAGIVDVSVSFTKGCYTGQELVARIDSRGGNVPRRLRGIVVLGVTLPPEGAVVHAGDKDVGVLTSVAWSARLGAPVALGYVRRAVEPPAEVELRWDGGSVAARVLALPLVS
;
A
#
# COMPACT_ATOMS: atom_id res chain seq x y z
N MET A 1 -14.91 -14.13 -2.43
CA MET A 1 -13.48 -13.78 -2.44
C MET A 1 -13.08 -13.54 -3.88
N PRO A 2 -12.66 -12.36 -4.29
CA PRO A 2 -12.05 -12.19 -5.59
C PRO A 2 -10.64 -12.77 -5.54
N ASP A 3 -10.42 -13.75 -6.40
CA ASP A 3 -9.19 -14.53 -6.54
C ASP A 3 -8.30 -13.81 -7.54
N VAL A 4 -7.43 -12.91 -7.09
CA VAL A 4 -6.33 -12.39 -7.92
C VAL A 4 -5.11 -12.12 -7.02
N PRO A 5 -4.33 -13.14 -6.68
CA PRO A 5 -2.94 -12.92 -6.37
C PRO A 5 -2.16 -12.78 -7.69
N PRO A 6 -1.15 -11.88 -7.79
CA PRO A 6 -0.15 -12.01 -8.83
C PRO A 6 0.50 -13.40 -8.67
N PRO A 7 0.87 -14.07 -9.79
CA PRO A 7 1.44 -15.40 -9.74
C PRO A 7 2.72 -15.38 -8.89
N PRO A 8 2.92 -16.35 -8.01
CA PRO A 8 4.20 -16.52 -7.35
C PRO A 8 5.29 -16.74 -8.41
N LEU A 9 6.44 -16.10 -8.25
CA LEU A 9 7.64 -16.40 -9.06
C LEU A 9 8.09 -17.84 -8.70
N THR A 10 7.50 -18.83 -9.33
CA THR A 10 7.76 -20.26 -9.07
C THR A 10 8.88 -20.84 -9.94
N ALA A 11 9.54 -20.03 -10.77
CA ALA A 11 10.73 -20.41 -11.52
C ALA A 11 11.86 -19.41 -11.27
N VAL A 12 13.10 -19.88 -11.19
CA VAL A 12 14.27 -19.01 -11.22
C VAL A 12 14.26 -18.31 -12.58
N PRO A 13 14.15 -16.95 -12.63
CA PRO A 13 14.13 -16.22 -13.89
C PRO A 13 15.38 -16.54 -14.71
N ASP A 14 15.30 -16.49 -16.04
CA ASP A 14 16.48 -16.62 -16.86
C ASP A 14 17.41 -15.39 -16.71
N THR A 15 18.63 -15.49 -17.28
CA THR A 15 19.64 -14.43 -17.12
C THR A 15 19.19 -13.09 -17.72
N ALA A 16 18.39 -13.10 -18.80
CA ALA A 16 17.89 -11.90 -19.45
C ALA A 16 16.73 -11.27 -18.62
N GLU A 17 15.85 -12.10 -18.09
CA GLU A 17 14.79 -11.66 -17.18
C GLU A 17 15.37 -11.05 -15.90
N LEU A 18 16.41 -11.66 -15.33
CA LEU A 18 17.12 -11.11 -14.16
C LEU A 18 17.80 -9.77 -14.46
N ALA A 19 18.42 -9.64 -15.65
CA ALA A 19 19.03 -8.37 -16.07
C ALA A 19 17.97 -7.27 -16.25
N ASN A 20 16.86 -7.57 -16.91
CA ASN A 20 15.75 -6.63 -17.07
C ASN A 20 15.14 -6.23 -15.72
N LEU A 21 14.98 -7.18 -14.81
CA LEU A 21 14.48 -6.91 -13.46
C LEU A 21 15.41 -5.95 -12.69
N ALA A 22 16.73 -6.14 -12.82
CA ALA A 22 17.72 -5.27 -12.18
C ALA A 22 17.68 -3.84 -12.74
N ASP A 23 17.57 -3.69 -14.07
CA ASP A 23 17.46 -2.40 -14.72
C ASP A 23 16.16 -1.68 -14.37
N ASP A 24 15.03 -2.41 -14.34
CA ASP A 24 13.72 -1.89 -13.94
C ASP A 24 13.75 -1.42 -12.49
N TYR A 25 14.33 -2.24 -11.60
CA TYR A 25 14.50 -1.91 -10.20
C TYR A 25 15.37 -0.65 -10.02
N ALA A 26 16.49 -0.57 -10.73
CA ALA A 26 17.36 0.61 -10.67
C ALA A 26 16.64 1.88 -11.15
N ALA A 27 15.82 1.78 -12.21
CA ALA A 27 15.00 2.89 -12.67
C ALA A 27 14.02 3.36 -11.58
N LEU A 28 13.33 2.42 -10.90
CA LEU A 28 12.35 2.75 -9.86
C LEU A 28 12.98 3.30 -8.57
N ARG A 29 14.26 2.99 -8.30
CA ARG A 29 14.90 3.35 -7.01
C ARG A 29 15.92 4.48 -7.14
N ASP A 30 16.68 4.51 -8.20
CA ASP A 30 17.84 5.39 -8.35
C ASP A 30 17.64 6.41 -9.49
N GLY A 31 16.63 6.21 -10.33
CA GLY A 31 16.29 7.06 -11.47
C GLY A 31 14.82 7.47 -11.50
N VAL A 32 14.18 7.22 -12.64
CA VAL A 32 12.72 7.33 -12.82
C VAL A 32 12.23 6.14 -13.63
N GLY A 33 11.28 5.41 -13.07
CA GLY A 33 10.59 4.31 -13.73
C GLY A 33 9.07 4.46 -13.65
N VAL A 34 8.34 3.85 -14.59
CA VAL A 34 6.88 3.85 -14.61
C VAL A 34 6.35 2.43 -14.63
N VAL A 35 5.32 2.15 -13.83
CA VAL A 35 4.63 0.86 -13.76
C VAL A 35 3.13 1.08 -13.88
N ASP A 36 2.45 0.23 -14.64
CA ASP A 36 0.98 0.19 -14.66
C ASP A 36 0.50 -0.63 -13.46
N LEU A 37 -0.17 0.04 -12.52
CA LEU A 37 -0.69 -0.62 -11.32
C LEU A 37 -2.18 -0.96 -11.48
N PRO A 38 -2.60 -2.17 -11.10
CA PRO A 38 -4.01 -2.53 -11.06
C PRO A 38 -4.69 -1.74 -9.92
N ARG A 39 -5.50 -0.75 -10.29
CA ARG A 39 -6.25 0.07 -9.34
C ARG A 39 -7.73 0.12 -9.73
N ASP A 40 -8.58 0.16 -8.73
CA ASP A 40 -10.00 0.44 -8.88
C ASP A 40 -10.26 1.93 -8.64
N PHE A 41 -11.28 2.44 -9.34
CA PHE A 41 -11.68 3.85 -9.26
C PHE A 41 -13.16 3.97 -8.97
N LEU A 42 -13.52 4.84 -8.01
CA LEU A 42 -14.90 5.20 -7.72
C LEU A 42 -15.08 6.70 -7.88
N ARG A 43 -16.12 7.10 -8.60
CA ARG A 43 -16.60 8.47 -8.64
C ARG A 43 -17.65 8.66 -7.55
N VAL A 44 -17.45 9.66 -6.69
CA VAL A 44 -18.44 10.09 -5.69
C VAL A 44 -18.79 11.54 -5.99
N ALA A 45 -20.03 11.79 -6.41
CA ALA A 45 -20.45 13.13 -6.86
C ALA A 45 -21.86 13.49 -6.40
N GLY A 46 -22.08 14.78 -6.15
CA GLY A 46 -23.35 15.36 -5.79
C GLY A 46 -23.27 16.32 -4.60
N PRO A 47 -24.34 17.06 -4.29
CA PRO A 47 -24.31 18.16 -3.32
C PRO A 47 -23.91 17.73 -1.91
N ASP A 48 -24.11 16.47 -1.56
CA ASP A 48 -23.73 15.96 -0.23
C ASP A 48 -22.40 15.14 -0.27
N ALA A 49 -21.74 15.01 -1.43
CA ALA A 49 -20.53 14.17 -1.57
C ALA A 49 -19.44 14.55 -0.57
N ARG A 50 -19.12 15.85 -0.46
CA ARG A 50 -18.13 16.37 0.47
C ARG A 50 -18.44 16.02 1.93
N SER A 51 -19.66 16.34 2.40
CA SER A 51 -20.05 16.09 3.79
C SER A 51 -20.13 14.59 4.10
N PHE A 52 -20.58 13.80 3.15
CA PHE A 52 -20.62 12.35 3.27
C PHE A 52 -19.21 11.74 3.39
N LEU A 53 -18.33 12.05 2.47
CA LEU A 53 -16.95 11.54 2.50
C LEU A 53 -16.20 12.05 3.75
N GLN A 54 -16.45 13.28 4.19
CA GLN A 54 -15.89 13.82 5.43
C GLN A 54 -16.23 12.96 6.65
N GLY A 55 -17.42 12.38 6.71
CA GLY A 55 -17.85 11.48 7.77
C GLY A 55 -17.40 10.02 7.61
N GLN A 56 -16.92 9.62 6.44
CA GLN A 56 -16.52 8.22 6.15
C GLN A 56 -15.01 8.01 6.15
N LEU A 57 -14.24 9.00 5.71
CA LEU A 57 -12.80 8.89 5.48
C LEU A 57 -11.98 9.46 6.64
N SER A 58 -10.83 8.90 6.92
CA SER A 58 -9.95 9.29 8.03
C SER A 58 -9.17 10.58 7.78
N GLN A 59 -8.97 10.98 6.51
CA GLN A 59 -8.26 12.19 6.13
C GLN A 59 -9.23 13.30 5.77
N GLN A 60 -8.76 14.56 5.85
CA GLN A 60 -9.51 15.73 5.43
C GLN A 60 -9.87 15.63 3.94
N VAL A 61 -11.17 15.77 3.62
CA VAL A 61 -11.64 15.70 2.23
C VAL A 61 -11.70 17.08 1.55
N ASP A 62 -11.61 18.15 2.35
CA ASP A 62 -11.62 19.53 1.86
C ASP A 62 -10.20 19.96 1.43
N VAL A 63 -9.64 19.20 0.52
CA VAL A 63 -8.39 19.55 -0.15
C VAL A 63 -8.69 20.45 -1.36
N PRO A 64 -7.73 21.25 -1.86
CA PRO A 64 -7.94 22.05 -3.07
C PRO A 64 -8.39 21.17 -4.26
N VAL A 65 -9.24 21.74 -5.15
CA VAL A 65 -9.59 21.05 -6.40
C VAL A 65 -8.33 20.80 -7.23
N GLY A 66 -8.22 19.62 -7.81
CA GLY A 66 -7.04 19.17 -8.55
C GLY A 66 -5.95 18.58 -7.66
N THR A 67 -6.19 18.42 -6.36
CA THR A 67 -5.23 17.78 -5.43
C THR A 67 -5.78 16.50 -4.83
N SER A 68 -4.90 15.75 -4.17
CA SER A 68 -5.25 14.46 -3.58
C SER A 68 -4.68 14.29 -2.16
N ALA A 69 -5.24 13.32 -1.43
CA ALA A 69 -4.74 12.92 -0.13
C ALA A 69 -4.98 11.42 0.12
N TRP A 70 -4.00 10.74 0.73
CA TRP A 70 -4.20 9.39 1.23
C TRP A 70 -5.18 9.39 2.40
N SER A 71 -6.03 8.39 2.45
CA SER A 71 -7.05 8.23 3.48
C SER A 71 -7.37 6.76 3.72
N LEU A 72 -8.10 6.50 4.79
CA LEU A 72 -8.63 5.18 5.12
C LEU A 72 -10.16 5.21 5.11
N LEU A 73 -10.73 4.16 4.57
CA LEU A 73 -12.08 3.75 4.85
C LEU A 73 -12.00 2.67 5.95
N LEU A 74 -12.67 2.90 7.07
CA LEU A 74 -12.59 2.02 8.23
C LEU A 74 -13.95 1.38 8.56
N HIS A 75 -13.89 0.22 9.20
CA HIS A 75 -15.02 -0.31 9.97
C HIS A 75 -15.28 0.56 11.21
N PRO A 76 -16.49 0.53 11.79
CA PRO A 76 -16.78 1.23 13.05
C PRO A 76 -15.83 0.85 14.19
N GLN A 77 -15.28 -0.36 14.16
CA GLN A 77 -14.28 -0.87 15.11
C GLN A 77 -12.85 -0.37 14.83
N GLY A 78 -12.66 0.53 13.85
CA GLY A 78 -11.38 1.12 13.53
C GLY A 78 -10.41 0.22 12.75
N LYS A 79 -10.89 -0.89 12.19
CA LYS A 79 -10.13 -1.78 11.31
C LYS A 79 -10.19 -1.31 9.86
N VAL A 80 -9.19 -1.65 9.07
CA VAL A 80 -9.07 -1.23 7.68
C VAL A 80 -10.12 -1.93 6.81
N VAL A 81 -10.86 -1.15 6.03
CA VAL A 81 -11.64 -1.64 4.89
C VAL A 81 -10.86 -1.42 3.60
N ALA A 82 -10.30 -0.21 3.45
CA ALA A 82 -9.41 0.13 2.34
C ALA A 82 -8.46 1.27 2.72
N LEU A 83 -7.22 1.17 2.25
CA LEU A 83 -6.33 2.29 2.04
C LEU A 83 -6.63 2.85 0.65
N LEU A 84 -7.01 4.11 0.58
CA LEU A 84 -7.42 4.76 -0.65
C LEU A 84 -6.82 6.15 -0.76
N ARG A 85 -6.78 6.66 -1.98
CA ARG A 85 -6.47 8.06 -2.21
C ARG A 85 -7.74 8.78 -2.67
N LEU A 86 -8.00 9.92 -2.05
CA LEU A 86 -9.06 10.84 -2.43
C LEU A 86 -8.46 11.85 -3.40
N ASN A 87 -9.03 11.98 -4.59
CA ASN A 87 -8.69 12.99 -5.57
C ASN A 87 -9.90 13.91 -5.75
N ARG A 88 -9.77 15.20 -5.43
CA ARG A 88 -10.85 16.15 -5.61
C ARG A 88 -10.82 16.71 -7.02
N THR A 89 -11.77 16.32 -7.85
CA THR A 89 -11.86 16.71 -9.25
C THR A 89 -12.79 17.92 -9.48
N GLY A 90 -13.63 18.24 -8.50
CA GLY A 90 -14.55 19.37 -8.56
C GLY A 90 -15.06 19.79 -7.18
N ASP A 91 -15.96 20.77 -7.14
CA ASP A 91 -16.54 21.26 -5.88
C ASP A 91 -17.34 20.18 -5.14
N GLU A 92 -18.07 19.38 -5.90
CA GLU A 92 -18.94 18.31 -5.42
C GLU A 92 -18.57 16.95 -6.03
N GLU A 93 -17.33 16.80 -6.51
CA GLU A 93 -16.89 15.59 -7.19
C GLU A 93 -15.52 15.12 -6.72
N TYR A 94 -15.42 13.83 -6.49
CA TYR A 94 -14.23 13.14 -6.01
C TYR A 94 -14.03 11.82 -6.75
N ILE A 95 -12.78 11.49 -7.04
CA ILE A 95 -12.37 10.16 -7.47
C ILE A 95 -11.61 9.51 -6.30
N LEU A 96 -12.09 8.36 -5.88
CA LEU A 96 -11.38 7.50 -4.91
C LEU A 96 -10.64 6.44 -5.71
N ASP A 97 -9.34 6.31 -5.52
CA ASP A 97 -8.56 5.23 -6.12
C ASP A 97 -7.90 4.37 -5.04
N PHE A 98 -7.87 3.06 -5.26
CA PHE A 98 -7.34 2.06 -4.33
C PHE A 98 -6.94 0.79 -5.09
N ASP A 99 -6.30 -0.15 -4.40
CA ASP A 99 -5.83 -1.39 -5.03
C ASP A 99 -6.96 -2.15 -5.73
N GLY A 100 -6.64 -2.73 -6.89
CA GLY A 100 -7.61 -3.39 -7.75
C GLY A 100 -8.27 -4.62 -7.11
N GLY A 101 -9.53 -4.86 -7.48
CA GLY A 101 -10.37 -5.96 -6.95
C GLY A 101 -11.16 -5.59 -5.68
N TRP A 102 -11.01 -4.38 -5.15
CA TRP A 102 -11.66 -3.95 -3.90
C TRP A 102 -12.88 -3.06 -4.10
N ALA A 103 -13.23 -2.69 -5.34
CA ALA A 103 -14.39 -1.85 -5.62
C ALA A 103 -15.70 -2.39 -5.01
N PRO A 104 -16.04 -3.69 -5.07
CA PRO A 104 -17.26 -4.21 -4.45
C PRO A 104 -17.31 -3.95 -2.94
N THR A 105 -16.20 -4.22 -2.22
CA THR A 105 -16.10 -4.02 -0.77
C THR A 105 -16.23 -2.55 -0.37
N VAL A 106 -15.55 -1.66 -1.10
CA VAL A 106 -15.61 -0.22 -0.85
C VAL A 106 -16.98 0.35 -1.14
N VAL A 107 -17.60 -0.03 -2.25
CA VAL A 107 -18.97 0.38 -2.64
C VAL A 107 -19.99 -0.10 -1.61
N GLU A 108 -19.95 -1.36 -1.20
CA GLU A 108 -20.84 -1.91 -0.17
C GLU A 108 -20.71 -1.12 1.12
N ARG A 109 -19.45 -0.90 1.58
CA ARG A 109 -19.19 -0.18 2.83
C ARG A 109 -19.66 1.26 2.79
N LEU A 110 -19.45 1.98 1.71
CA LEU A 110 -19.94 3.36 1.54
C LEU A 110 -21.47 3.40 1.48
N ASN A 111 -22.12 2.53 0.70
CA ASN A 111 -23.57 2.49 0.57
C ASN A 111 -24.29 2.15 1.89
N ARG A 112 -23.68 1.32 2.74
CA ARG A 112 -24.23 0.99 4.07
C ARG A 112 -24.46 2.22 4.95
N PHE A 113 -23.67 3.28 4.78
CA PHE A 113 -23.76 4.53 5.55
C PHE A 113 -24.37 5.69 4.76
N LYS A 114 -24.85 5.44 3.54
CA LYS A 114 -25.43 6.44 2.65
C LYS A 114 -26.95 6.54 2.82
N LEU A 115 -27.42 6.93 4.01
CA LEU A 115 -28.85 7.14 4.27
C LEU A 115 -29.24 8.58 3.99
N ARG A 116 -30.17 8.80 3.04
CA ARG A 116 -30.68 10.14 2.66
C ARG A 116 -29.60 11.11 2.17
N VAL A 117 -28.48 10.62 1.70
CA VAL A 117 -27.36 11.39 1.16
C VAL A 117 -27.55 11.59 -0.34
N LYS A 118 -27.51 12.82 -0.82
CA LYS A 118 -27.59 13.19 -2.23
C LYS A 118 -26.21 13.15 -2.89
N ALA A 119 -25.62 11.96 -2.96
CA ALA A 119 -24.38 11.70 -3.68
C ALA A 119 -24.49 10.39 -4.46
N GLY A 120 -24.05 10.37 -5.70
CA GLY A 120 -23.84 9.17 -6.51
C GLY A 120 -22.55 8.46 -6.08
N ILE A 121 -22.50 7.14 -6.14
CA ILE A 121 -21.28 6.34 -6.00
C ILE A 121 -21.25 5.41 -7.20
N GLU A 122 -20.26 5.56 -8.06
CA GLU A 122 -20.18 4.86 -9.34
C GLU A 122 -18.78 4.27 -9.52
N VAL A 123 -18.70 3.02 -9.95
CA VAL A 123 -17.42 2.42 -10.38
C VAL A 123 -17.04 3.04 -11.71
N VAL A 124 -15.80 3.50 -11.81
CA VAL A 124 -15.27 4.08 -13.05
C VAL A 124 -14.45 3.02 -13.77
N GLU A 125 -14.97 2.56 -14.89
CA GLU A 125 -14.29 1.60 -15.75
C GLU A 125 -13.42 2.30 -16.79
N GLY A 126 -12.43 1.58 -17.34
CA GLY A 126 -11.56 2.08 -18.40
C GLY A 126 -10.56 3.14 -17.96
N TRP A 127 -10.35 3.32 -16.66
CA TRP A 127 -9.27 4.13 -16.10
C TRP A 127 -8.04 3.29 -15.81
N ARG A 128 -6.89 3.94 -15.74
CA ARG A 128 -5.61 3.33 -15.38
C ARG A 128 -4.84 4.18 -14.38
N CYS A 129 -3.85 3.56 -13.75
CA CYS A 129 -2.89 4.20 -12.88
C CYS A 129 -1.47 3.90 -13.34
N LEU A 130 -0.76 4.90 -13.81
CA LEU A 130 0.67 4.82 -14.08
C LEU A 130 1.45 5.35 -12.88
N ALA A 131 2.06 4.45 -12.14
CA ALA A 131 2.89 4.76 -10.98
C ALA A 131 4.30 5.16 -11.44
N VAL A 132 4.63 6.43 -11.38
CA VAL A 132 5.97 6.97 -11.64
C VAL A 132 6.73 6.99 -10.31
N ARG A 133 7.87 6.31 -10.24
CA ARG A 133 8.65 6.12 -9.01
C ARG A 133 10.10 6.48 -9.21
N GLY A 134 10.72 6.90 -8.12
CA GLY A 134 12.12 7.25 -8.03
C GLY A 134 12.37 8.74 -7.77
N PRO A 135 13.61 9.16 -7.53
CA PRO A 135 13.97 10.52 -7.11
C PRO A 135 13.49 11.63 -8.06
N GLY A 136 13.41 11.35 -9.37
CA GLY A 136 12.93 12.30 -10.39
C GLY A 136 11.44 12.19 -10.72
N ALA A 137 10.64 11.41 -9.99
CA ALA A 137 9.25 11.15 -10.35
C ALA A 137 8.37 12.41 -10.43
N HIS A 138 8.50 13.32 -9.47
CA HIS A 138 7.74 14.58 -9.45
C HIS A 138 8.07 15.51 -10.62
N GLU A 139 9.34 15.50 -11.08
CA GLU A 139 9.76 16.29 -12.24
C GLU A 139 9.29 15.64 -13.55
N ALA A 140 9.34 14.32 -13.64
CA ALA A 140 8.95 13.57 -14.83
C ALA A 140 7.43 13.56 -15.05
N ALA A 141 6.63 13.66 -13.98
CA ALA A 141 5.18 13.61 -14.03
C ALA A 141 4.53 14.76 -13.21
N PRO A 142 4.73 16.02 -13.62
CA PRO A 142 4.19 17.17 -12.92
C PRO A 142 2.66 17.14 -12.95
N GLY A 143 2.03 17.38 -11.80
CA GLY A 143 0.57 17.32 -11.66
C GLY A 143 -0.01 15.93 -11.43
N GLY A 144 0.81 14.89 -11.37
CA GLY A 144 0.36 13.57 -10.88
C GLY A 144 -0.01 13.61 -9.40
N ALA A 145 -0.86 12.67 -8.98
CA ALA A 145 -1.27 12.54 -7.60
C ALA A 145 -0.11 12.05 -6.72
N PRO A 146 0.27 12.75 -5.63
CA PRO A 146 1.38 12.35 -4.78
C PRO A 146 1.22 10.92 -4.25
N ALA A 147 2.28 10.15 -4.35
CA ALA A 147 2.36 8.76 -3.92
C ALA A 147 3.71 8.47 -3.23
N ASP A 148 4.17 9.44 -2.44
CA ASP A 148 5.41 9.34 -1.70
C ASP A 148 5.29 8.41 -0.52
N TRP A 149 6.24 7.48 -0.42
CA TRP A 149 6.44 6.61 0.72
C TRP A 149 7.85 6.77 1.27
N PRO A 150 8.11 6.50 2.54
CA PRO A 150 9.46 6.57 3.10
C PRO A 150 10.48 5.78 2.26
N GLY A 151 11.48 6.48 1.73
CA GLY A 151 12.48 5.87 0.85
C GLY A 151 11.98 5.44 -0.54
N PHE A 152 10.75 5.79 -0.92
CA PHE A 152 10.17 5.43 -2.22
C PHE A 152 9.28 6.56 -2.75
N PRO A 153 9.88 7.68 -3.21
CA PRO A 153 9.15 8.83 -3.70
C PRO A 153 8.43 8.52 -5.02
N GLY A 154 7.30 9.17 -5.24
CA GLY A 154 6.56 8.98 -6.47
C GLY A 154 5.30 9.78 -6.63
N VAL A 155 4.78 9.74 -7.84
CA VAL A 155 3.49 10.27 -8.23
C VAL A 155 2.73 9.25 -9.07
N ASP A 156 1.41 9.31 -9.05
CA ASP A 156 0.56 8.47 -9.89
C ASP A 156 -0.19 9.33 -10.89
N LEU A 157 -0.08 8.98 -12.16
CA LEU A 157 -0.91 9.51 -13.23
C LEU A 157 -2.16 8.64 -13.31
N ILE A 158 -3.32 9.23 -13.04
CA ILE A 158 -4.60 8.51 -13.05
C ILE A 158 -5.58 9.18 -14.00
N GLY A 159 -6.38 8.39 -14.68
CA GLY A 159 -7.39 8.89 -15.62
C GLY A 159 -7.81 7.85 -16.65
N PRO A 160 -8.62 8.25 -17.65
CA PRO A 160 -9.01 7.37 -18.76
C PRO A 160 -7.78 6.75 -19.43
N ALA A 161 -7.82 5.46 -19.71
CA ALA A 161 -6.69 4.70 -20.24
C ALA A 161 -6.15 5.25 -21.59
N GLY A 162 -7.01 5.90 -22.39
CA GLY A 162 -6.60 6.54 -23.64
C GLY A 162 -6.02 7.95 -23.50
N GLU A 163 -6.02 8.53 -22.29
CA GLU A 163 -5.53 9.88 -22.02
C GLU A 163 -4.29 9.90 -21.11
N VAL A 164 -4.10 8.84 -20.33
CA VAL A 164 -2.95 8.71 -19.43
C VAL A 164 -1.84 7.94 -20.13
N GLU A 165 -0.75 8.64 -20.45
CA GLU A 165 0.40 8.08 -21.15
C GLU A 165 1.66 8.09 -20.25
N PRO A 166 2.58 7.12 -20.43
CA PRO A 166 3.86 7.13 -19.74
C PRO A 166 4.63 8.41 -20.06
N PRO A 167 5.30 9.05 -19.08
CA PRO A 167 6.12 10.21 -19.36
C PRO A 167 7.22 9.89 -20.38
N ALA A 168 7.46 10.83 -21.29
CA ALA A 168 8.44 10.65 -22.37
C ALA A 168 9.84 10.34 -21.83
N GLY A 169 10.47 9.28 -22.35
CA GLY A 169 11.83 8.88 -21.95
C GLY A 169 11.90 8.14 -20.60
N VAL A 170 10.79 7.94 -19.90
CA VAL A 170 10.75 7.15 -18.67
C VAL A 170 10.64 5.67 -18.98
N ARG A 171 11.47 4.85 -18.33
CA ARG A 171 11.50 3.40 -18.53
C ARG A 171 10.21 2.77 -18.00
N ALA A 172 9.54 1.98 -18.86
CA ALA A 172 8.46 1.09 -18.41
C ALA A 172 9.07 -0.11 -17.66
N CYS A 173 8.67 -0.27 -16.41
CA CYS A 173 9.21 -1.28 -15.50
C CYS A 173 8.18 -2.38 -15.23
N SER A 174 8.69 -3.57 -14.95
CA SER A 174 7.87 -4.73 -14.63
C SER A 174 7.20 -4.62 -13.25
N PRO A 175 6.00 -5.21 -13.06
CA PRO A 175 5.37 -5.33 -11.74
C PRO A 175 6.27 -6.04 -10.72
N ALA A 176 7.13 -6.97 -11.16
CA ALA A 176 8.06 -7.67 -10.29
C ALA A 176 9.12 -6.73 -9.69
N ALA A 177 9.65 -5.79 -10.47
CA ALA A 177 10.59 -4.78 -9.97
C ALA A 177 9.92 -3.83 -8.97
N TYR A 178 8.67 -3.44 -9.24
CA TYR A 178 7.88 -2.64 -8.31
C TYR A 178 7.62 -3.39 -7.00
N GLU A 179 7.32 -4.69 -7.08
CA GLU A 179 7.08 -5.54 -5.91
C GLU A 179 8.29 -5.57 -4.97
N VAL A 180 9.51 -5.74 -5.51
CA VAL A 180 10.74 -5.65 -4.70
C VAL A 180 10.87 -4.29 -4.03
N ALA A 181 10.72 -3.21 -4.81
CA ALA A 181 10.91 -1.85 -4.32
C ALA A 181 9.88 -1.47 -3.24
N ARG A 182 8.59 -1.87 -3.39
CA ARG A 182 7.55 -1.61 -2.38
C ARG A 182 7.79 -2.38 -1.07
N ILE A 183 8.24 -3.65 -1.17
CA ILE A 183 8.57 -4.47 0.01
C ILE A 183 9.71 -3.82 0.79
N GLU A 184 10.77 -3.40 0.11
CA GLU A 184 11.89 -2.71 0.73
C GLU A 184 11.49 -1.38 1.40
N ALA A 185 10.59 -0.64 0.76
CA ALA A 185 10.05 0.61 1.29
C ALA A 185 9.01 0.40 2.41
N GLY A 186 8.43 -0.80 2.51
CA GLY A 186 7.38 -1.11 3.47
C GLY A 186 6.01 -0.60 3.06
N VAL A 187 5.75 -0.46 1.76
CA VAL A 187 4.44 -0.03 1.24
C VAL A 187 3.45 -1.19 1.33
N PRO A 188 2.41 -1.09 2.17
CA PRO A 188 1.43 -2.15 2.31
C PRO A 188 0.41 -2.12 1.18
N VAL A 189 -0.11 -3.30 0.80
CA VAL A 189 -1.17 -3.44 -0.21
C VAL A 189 -2.35 -4.22 0.36
N MET A 190 -3.53 -3.96 -0.22
CA MET A 190 -4.76 -4.66 0.15
C MET A 190 -4.69 -6.14 -0.21
N GLY A 191 -5.22 -6.98 0.69
CA GLY A 191 -5.24 -8.44 0.52
C GLY A 191 -3.96 -9.16 0.96
N ARG A 192 -2.91 -8.43 1.31
CA ARG A 192 -1.65 -8.97 1.86
C ARG A 192 -1.35 -8.38 3.23
N GLU A 193 -0.89 -7.12 3.26
CA GLU A 193 -0.63 -6.39 4.51
C GLU A 193 -1.90 -5.75 5.08
N LEU A 194 -2.87 -5.41 4.25
CA LEU A 194 -4.09 -4.72 4.67
C LEU A 194 -5.33 -5.58 4.43
N ASP A 195 -6.06 -5.83 5.50
CA ASP A 195 -7.35 -6.50 5.49
C ASP A 195 -8.20 -6.06 6.71
N GLU A 196 -9.38 -6.64 6.86
CA GLU A 196 -10.32 -6.35 7.96
C GLU A 196 -9.82 -6.79 9.35
N SER A 197 -8.69 -7.48 9.45
CA SER A 197 -8.06 -7.84 10.73
C SER A 197 -7.14 -6.76 11.25
N VAL A 198 -6.64 -5.88 10.37
CA VAL A 198 -5.57 -4.91 10.62
C VAL A 198 -6.13 -3.57 11.12
N ILE A 199 -5.44 -2.97 12.06
CA ILE A 199 -5.67 -1.57 12.47
C ILE A 199 -4.54 -0.68 11.89
N PRO A 200 -4.84 0.57 11.50
CA PRO A 200 -3.88 1.44 10.79
C PRO A 200 -2.51 1.56 11.44
N ALA A 201 -2.47 1.64 12.76
CA ALA A 201 -1.23 1.77 13.53
C ALA A 201 -0.34 0.51 13.49
N GLU A 202 -0.91 -0.68 13.23
CA GLU A 202 -0.13 -1.91 13.02
C GLU A 202 0.65 -1.84 11.71
N ALA A 203 0.00 -1.30 10.67
CA ALA A 203 0.58 -1.18 9.33
C ALA A 203 1.51 0.04 9.17
N GLY A 204 1.55 0.96 10.16
CA GLY A 204 2.39 2.15 10.09
C GLY A 204 1.90 3.23 9.12
N ILE A 205 0.59 3.22 8.77
CA ILE A 205 0.02 4.12 7.76
C ILE A 205 -0.76 5.31 8.34
N VAL A 206 -0.74 5.49 9.67
CA VAL A 206 -1.49 6.56 10.34
C VAL A 206 -1.03 7.94 9.87
N ASP A 207 0.27 8.19 9.85
CA ASP A 207 0.82 9.52 9.55
C ASP A 207 0.48 10.01 8.14
N VAL A 208 0.38 9.08 7.17
CA VAL A 208 0.09 9.43 5.77
C VAL A 208 -1.41 9.51 5.47
N SER A 209 -2.27 8.88 6.28
CA SER A 209 -3.68 8.67 5.91
C SER A 209 -4.71 9.15 6.93
N VAL A 210 -4.29 9.69 8.09
CA VAL A 210 -5.20 10.13 9.14
C VAL A 210 -4.98 11.60 9.50
N SER A 211 -6.07 12.36 9.57
CA SER A 211 -6.07 13.71 10.14
C SER A 211 -6.66 13.66 11.56
N PHE A 212 -5.87 14.09 12.54
CA PHE A 212 -6.33 14.22 13.93
C PHE A 212 -7.01 15.57 14.22
N THR A 213 -7.02 16.49 13.27
CA THR A 213 -7.60 17.84 13.40
C THR A 213 -8.94 17.99 12.69
N LYS A 214 -9.35 16.98 11.91
CA LYS A 214 -10.65 16.98 11.23
C LYS A 214 -11.80 16.61 12.19
N GLY A 215 -13.06 16.85 11.75
CA GLY A 215 -14.26 16.39 12.45
C GLY A 215 -14.40 14.86 12.46
N CYS A 216 -15.46 14.40 13.14
CA CYS A 216 -15.70 12.96 13.34
C CYS A 216 -15.82 12.17 12.03
N TYR A 217 -15.30 10.96 12.05
CA TYR A 217 -15.44 9.97 10.97
C TYR A 217 -15.61 8.56 11.55
N THR A 218 -16.12 7.65 10.73
CA THR A 218 -16.37 6.27 11.16
C THR A 218 -15.06 5.56 11.51
N GLY A 219 -15.02 4.95 12.71
CA GLY A 219 -13.85 4.19 13.19
C GLY A 219 -12.79 5.01 13.92
N GLN A 220 -12.96 6.32 14.06
CA GLN A 220 -11.95 7.21 14.68
C GLN A 220 -11.64 6.89 16.15
N GLU A 221 -12.59 6.33 16.92
CA GLU A 221 -12.41 6.12 18.37
C GLU A 221 -11.21 5.21 18.68
N LEU A 222 -11.05 4.12 17.94
CA LEU A 222 -9.91 3.21 18.12
C LEU A 222 -8.61 3.90 17.69
N VAL A 223 -8.60 4.59 16.54
CA VAL A 223 -7.43 5.30 16.02
C VAL A 223 -6.95 6.34 17.00
N ALA A 224 -7.84 7.23 17.48
CA ALA A 224 -7.51 8.26 18.45
C ALA A 224 -7.06 7.68 19.81
N ARG A 225 -7.69 6.58 20.26
CA ARG A 225 -7.30 5.92 21.52
C ARG A 225 -5.92 5.31 21.46
N ILE A 226 -5.55 4.71 20.32
CA ILE A 226 -4.21 4.14 20.14
C ILE A 226 -3.18 5.25 20.07
N ASP A 227 -3.43 6.30 19.30
CA ASP A 227 -2.55 7.45 19.16
C ASP A 227 -2.29 8.11 20.52
N SER A 228 -3.34 8.44 21.28
CA SER A 228 -3.21 9.06 22.62
C SER A 228 -2.46 8.21 23.65
N ARG A 229 -2.28 6.91 23.39
CA ARG A 229 -1.50 5.97 24.21
C ARG A 229 -0.11 5.68 23.63
N GLY A 230 0.40 6.55 22.76
CA GLY A 230 1.73 6.43 22.15
C GLY A 230 1.83 5.35 21.07
N GLY A 231 0.74 5.08 20.35
CA GLY A 231 0.74 4.16 19.22
C GLY A 231 0.96 2.69 19.60
N ASN A 232 0.58 2.29 20.82
CA ASN A 232 0.81 0.94 21.33
C ASN A 232 -0.15 -0.08 20.68
N VAL A 233 0.41 -0.94 19.83
CA VAL A 233 -0.30 -2.02 19.13
C VAL A 233 0.33 -3.38 19.43
N PRO A 234 -0.41 -4.49 19.35
CA PRO A 234 0.11 -5.82 19.68
C PRO A 234 1.17 -6.34 18.72
N ARG A 235 1.12 -5.91 17.46
CA ARG A 235 2.05 -6.29 16.37
C ARG A 235 2.31 -5.08 15.48
N ARG A 236 3.37 -5.13 14.69
CA ARG A 236 3.69 -4.09 13.71
C ARG A 236 4.15 -4.73 12.41
N LEU A 237 3.85 -4.08 11.30
CA LEU A 237 4.46 -4.40 10.02
C LEU A 237 5.97 -4.12 10.11
N ARG A 238 6.77 -5.09 9.68
CA ARG A 238 8.23 -5.06 9.74
C ARG A 238 8.83 -5.53 8.44
N GLY A 239 10.01 -5.03 8.15
CA GLY A 239 10.87 -5.60 7.12
C GLY A 239 11.64 -6.81 7.69
N ILE A 240 11.82 -7.82 6.86
CA ILE A 240 12.56 -9.03 7.22
C ILE A 240 13.57 -9.31 6.11
N VAL A 241 14.83 -9.51 6.49
CA VAL A 241 15.90 -9.89 5.58
C VAL A 241 16.35 -11.29 5.91
N VAL A 242 16.32 -12.19 4.94
CA VAL A 242 16.74 -13.58 5.09
C VAL A 242 18.26 -13.67 5.12
N LEU A 243 18.81 -14.46 6.03
CA LEU A 243 20.25 -14.71 6.12
C LEU A 243 20.61 -15.92 5.25
N GLY A 244 20.67 -15.71 3.94
CA GLY A 244 20.96 -16.74 2.94
C GLY A 244 20.24 -16.47 1.61
N VAL A 245 20.13 -17.48 0.78
CA VAL A 245 19.57 -17.39 -0.58
C VAL A 245 18.22 -18.08 -0.73
N THR A 246 17.77 -18.77 0.30
CA THR A 246 16.50 -19.50 0.27
C THR A 246 15.33 -18.53 0.34
N LEU A 247 14.49 -18.51 -0.68
CA LEU A 247 13.27 -17.70 -0.70
C LEU A 247 12.17 -18.42 0.11
N PRO A 248 11.74 -17.89 1.28
CA PRO A 248 10.64 -18.47 2.03
C PRO A 248 9.31 -18.22 1.30
N PRO A 249 8.29 -19.06 1.49
CA PRO A 249 6.96 -18.76 0.96
C PRO A 249 6.26 -17.66 1.78
N GLU A 250 5.32 -16.97 1.15
CA GLU A 250 4.33 -16.17 1.88
C GLU A 250 3.60 -17.07 2.89
N GLY A 251 3.25 -16.53 4.07
CA GLY A 251 2.67 -17.33 5.15
C GLY A 251 3.70 -18.05 6.03
N ALA A 252 5.00 -18.03 5.71
CA ALA A 252 6.02 -18.58 6.60
C ALA A 252 5.95 -17.90 7.98
N VAL A 253 6.05 -18.73 9.03
CA VAL A 253 5.93 -18.28 10.43
C VAL A 253 7.26 -17.73 10.92
N VAL A 254 7.22 -16.59 11.58
CA VAL A 254 8.38 -15.95 12.21
C VAL A 254 8.51 -16.45 13.65
N HIS A 255 9.64 -17.08 13.99
CA HIS A 255 9.93 -17.60 15.30
C HIS A 255 11.05 -16.78 15.99
N ALA A 256 10.81 -16.40 17.25
CA ALA A 256 11.84 -15.88 18.13
C ALA A 256 12.05 -16.90 19.26
N GLY A 257 13.13 -17.68 19.17
CA GLY A 257 13.29 -18.90 19.94
C GLY A 257 12.16 -19.91 19.62
N ASP A 258 11.47 -20.39 20.65
CA ASP A 258 10.37 -21.36 20.50
C ASP A 258 8.98 -20.72 20.35
N LYS A 259 8.92 -19.40 20.18
CA LYS A 259 7.64 -18.67 20.10
C LYS A 259 7.33 -18.19 18.69
N ASP A 260 6.10 -18.44 18.26
CA ASP A 260 5.55 -17.82 17.07
C ASP A 260 5.27 -16.33 17.35
N VAL A 261 5.97 -15.47 16.62
CA VAL A 261 5.92 -14.03 16.83
C VAL A 261 5.38 -13.26 15.62
N GLY A 262 5.14 -13.94 14.52
CA GLY A 262 4.65 -13.27 13.30
C GLY A 262 4.47 -14.19 12.11
N VAL A 263 4.05 -13.60 11.00
CA VAL A 263 3.83 -14.29 9.71
C VAL A 263 4.25 -13.36 8.58
N LEU A 264 4.88 -13.92 7.54
CA LEU A 264 5.22 -13.19 6.32
C LEU A 264 3.97 -12.93 5.49
N THR A 265 3.87 -11.75 4.91
CA THR A 265 2.77 -11.33 4.02
C THR A 265 3.20 -11.18 2.58
N SER A 266 4.43 -10.68 2.35
CA SER A 266 5.01 -10.50 1.02
C SER A 266 6.47 -10.89 1.04
N VAL A 267 6.96 -11.48 -0.05
CA VAL A 267 8.35 -11.95 -0.17
C VAL A 267 8.88 -11.66 -1.56
N ALA A 268 10.12 -11.17 -1.67
CA ALA A 268 10.80 -10.96 -2.95
C ALA A 268 12.32 -11.13 -2.79
N TRP A 269 13.03 -11.26 -3.92
CA TRP A 269 14.48 -11.21 -3.94
C TRP A 269 14.96 -9.78 -4.15
N SER A 270 15.71 -9.24 -3.21
CA SER A 270 16.37 -7.95 -3.34
C SER A 270 17.79 -8.12 -3.89
N ALA A 271 17.99 -7.66 -5.11
CA ALA A 271 19.33 -7.66 -5.71
C ALA A 271 20.24 -6.66 -4.97
N ARG A 272 19.69 -5.56 -4.45
CA ARG A 272 20.43 -4.53 -3.72
C ARG A 272 20.98 -5.04 -2.38
N LEU A 273 20.20 -5.86 -1.68
CA LEU A 273 20.62 -6.47 -0.41
C LEU A 273 21.29 -7.83 -0.61
N GLY A 274 21.26 -8.40 -1.81
CA GLY A 274 21.79 -9.73 -2.14
C GLY A 274 21.10 -10.86 -1.37
N ALA A 275 19.84 -10.67 -0.98
CA ALA A 275 19.10 -11.58 -0.12
C ALA A 275 17.59 -11.51 -0.37
N PRO A 276 16.81 -12.54 -0.02
CA PRO A 276 15.37 -12.42 0.06
C PRO A 276 14.96 -11.41 1.13
N VAL A 277 13.96 -10.59 0.78
CA VAL A 277 13.32 -9.61 1.67
C VAL A 277 11.85 -9.90 1.78
N ALA A 278 11.26 -9.54 2.91
CA ALA A 278 9.86 -9.77 3.15
C ALA A 278 9.22 -8.65 3.98
N LEU A 279 7.91 -8.53 3.87
CA LEU A 279 7.07 -7.86 4.85
C LEU A 279 6.38 -8.91 5.70
N GLY A 280 6.12 -8.56 6.96
CA GLY A 280 5.35 -9.41 7.85
C GLY A 280 4.92 -8.69 9.12
N TYR A 281 3.82 -9.14 9.69
CA TYR A 281 3.39 -8.67 11.01
C TYR A 281 4.13 -9.41 12.09
N VAL A 282 4.87 -8.66 12.91
CA VAL A 282 5.67 -9.21 14.00
C VAL A 282 5.19 -8.64 15.34
N ARG A 283 5.08 -9.49 16.37
CA ARG A 283 4.67 -9.09 17.72
C ARG A 283 5.59 -7.97 18.22
N ARG A 284 5.00 -7.00 18.90
CA ARG A 284 5.69 -5.81 19.44
C ARG A 284 6.89 -6.16 20.33
N ALA A 285 6.84 -7.30 21.03
CA ALA A 285 7.93 -7.74 21.89
C ALA A 285 9.25 -8.03 21.14
N VAL A 286 9.19 -8.21 19.81
CA VAL A 286 10.37 -8.35 18.95
C VAL A 286 10.74 -6.97 18.44
N GLU A 287 11.70 -6.33 19.08
CA GLU A 287 12.14 -4.99 18.67
C GLU A 287 13.29 -5.08 17.65
N PRO A 288 13.16 -4.40 16.49
CA PRO A 288 14.23 -4.35 15.50
C PRO A 288 15.48 -3.59 16.01
N PRO A 289 16.70 -4.05 15.64
CA PRO A 289 16.98 -5.27 14.89
C PRO A 289 16.89 -6.52 15.78
N ALA A 290 16.32 -7.61 15.26
CA ALA A 290 16.21 -8.86 16.00
C ALA A 290 16.46 -10.08 15.09
N GLU A 291 17.19 -11.06 15.58
CA GLU A 291 17.39 -12.33 14.88
C GLU A 291 16.18 -13.24 15.12
N VAL A 292 15.72 -13.89 14.05
CA VAL A 292 14.55 -14.78 14.04
C VAL A 292 14.82 -15.96 13.12
N GLU A 293 13.97 -16.96 13.21
CA GLU A 293 13.90 -18.07 12.26
C GLU A 293 12.55 -18.03 11.52
N LEU A 294 12.59 -18.18 10.22
CA LEU A 294 11.39 -18.37 9.41
C LEU A 294 11.17 -19.86 9.24
N ARG A 295 9.95 -20.36 9.49
CA ARG A 295 9.59 -21.76 9.36
C ARG A 295 8.36 -21.93 8.50
N TRP A 296 8.36 -22.98 7.67
CA TRP A 296 7.23 -23.39 6.83
C TRP A 296 7.29 -24.89 6.59
N ASP A 297 6.25 -25.44 5.97
CA ASP A 297 6.25 -26.86 5.59
C ASP A 297 7.40 -27.14 4.62
N GLY A 298 8.34 -27.96 5.05
CA GLY A 298 9.50 -28.38 4.26
C GLY A 298 10.77 -27.54 4.45
N GLY A 299 10.80 -26.54 5.36
CA GLY A 299 12.06 -25.82 5.58
C GLY A 299 12.05 -24.76 6.67
N SER A 300 13.25 -24.31 6.98
CA SER A 300 13.46 -23.13 7.81
C SER A 300 14.70 -22.35 7.35
N VAL A 301 14.77 -21.08 7.70
CA VAL A 301 15.92 -20.23 7.40
C VAL A 301 16.05 -19.14 8.46
N ALA A 302 17.29 -18.80 8.80
CA ALA A 302 17.56 -17.68 9.68
C ALA A 302 17.27 -16.34 8.98
N ALA A 303 16.74 -15.38 9.71
CA ALA A 303 16.42 -14.06 9.20
C ALA A 303 16.60 -12.98 10.27
N ARG A 304 16.50 -11.74 9.84
CA ARG A 304 16.57 -10.58 10.73
C ARG A 304 15.36 -9.67 10.52
N VAL A 305 14.65 -9.36 11.59
CA VAL A 305 13.60 -8.35 11.62
C VAL A 305 14.23 -6.97 11.70
N LEU A 306 13.83 -6.08 10.83
CA LEU A 306 14.33 -4.70 10.74
C LEU A 306 13.18 -3.69 10.75
N ALA A 307 13.51 -2.44 11.07
CA ALA A 307 12.61 -1.32 10.85
C ALA A 307 12.44 -1.06 9.34
N LEU A 308 11.31 -0.49 8.95
CA LEU A 308 11.05 -0.04 7.59
C LEU A 308 11.39 1.45 7.45
N PRO A 309 11.88 1.90 6.28
CA PRO A 309 12.20 1.09 5.09
C PRO A 309 13.47 0.24 5.27
N LEU A 310 13.57 -0.87 4.52
CA LEU A 310 14.78 -1.73 4.49
C LEU A 310 15.92 -1.08 3.70
N VAL A 311 15.57 -0.26 2.74
CA VAL A 311 16.48 0.52 1.89
C VAL A 311 15.99 1.96 1.87
N SER A 312 16.85 2.89 2.19
CA SER A 312 16.59 4.35 2.17
C SER A 312 17.09 5.00 0.88
#